data_352c5867a10b6b2d3d5663981959feef
#
_entry.id   352c5867a10b6b2d3d5663981959feef
#
_cell.length_a   1.000
_cell.length_b   1.000
_cell.length_c   1.000
_cell.angle_alpha   90.00
_cell.angle_beta   90.00
_cell.angle_gamma   90.00
#
_symmetry.space_group_name_H-M   'P 1'
#
loop_
_entity.id
_entity.type
_entity.pdbx_description
1 polymer ?
#
loop_
_entity_poly.entity_id
_entity_poly.type
_entity_poly.pdbx_seq_one_letter_code
_entity_poly.pdbx_strand_id
1 'polypeptide(L)'
;MWAYAIKAKKVIATDVSSLHELQKLEKDADWLWIDCFEPNPEEFQLVSELLCIDEKILDDMKMGRAFPRYKKHNDCTLLSISVATIQNELKTYPIYIGVKERLVMTTRKPGSSKPVERTIQTVKDCVEEMEKANPTFVVCEVLRETSNENLEVMMALREVIETVEEEAIARPSRKALTKKVFALKREIAVLYRLLWSEEQMMSSLKDGLIPNLEPCEASVLGLKDAMDNISRELEFLNSYDNALDGILRLQDLGMIHRVEKTLIYLTIVIVAMNLILIAMEIGILDLLLGL
;
A
#
# COMPACT_ATOMS: atom_id res chain seq x y z
N MET A 1 14.24 -9.55 -20.89
CA MET A 1 14.89 -9.43 -19.55
C MET A 1 16.15 -8.60 -19.68
N TRP A 2 16.27 -7.52 -18.87
CA TRP A 2 17.44 -6.64 -18.94
C TRP A 2 18.46 -7.00 -17.88
N ALA A 3 19.73 -7.08 -18.27
CA ALA A 3 20.86 -7.27 -17.38
C ALA A 3 21.74 -6.01 -17.35
N TYR A 4 22.00 -5.52 -16.14
CA TYR A 4 22.89 -4.38 -15.88
C TYR A 4 24.16 -4.94 -15.21
N ALA A 5 25.21 -5.11 -16.00
CA ALA A 5 26.50 -5.54 -15.50
C ALA A 5 27.30 -4.32 -15.04
N ILE A 6 27.71 -4.29 -13.78
CA ILE A 6 28.52 -3.23 -13.22
C ILE A 6 29.97 -3.69 -13.18
N LYS A 7 30.83 -3.00 -13.90
CA LYS A 7 32.26 -3.31 -14.02
C LYS A 7 33.09 -2.03 -14.03
N ALA A 8 34.07 -1.93 -13.17
CA ALA A 8 34.99 -0.79 -13.09
C ALA A 8 34.25 0.56 -13.07
N LYS A 9 33.20 0.70 -12.24
CA LYS A 9 32.34 1.90 -12.11
C LYS A 9 31.58 2.29 -13.40
N LYS A 10 31.29 1.34 -14.27
CA LYS A 10 30.46 1.54 -15.45
C LYS A 10 29.30 0.54 -15.48
N VAL A 11 28.16 1.00 -15.93
CA VAL A 11 26.98 0.16 -16.15
C VAL A 11 26.92 -0.23 -17.62
N ILE A 12 26.89 -1.53 -17.88
CA ILE A 12 26.67 -2.11 -19.22
C ILE A 12 25.29 -2.75 -19.20
N ALA A 13 24.35 -2.16 -19.91
CA ALA A 13 22.98 -2.69 -20.03
C ALA A 13 22.89 -3.58 -21.27
N THR A 14 22.40 -4.79 -21.12
CA THR A 14 22.26 -5.77 -22.21
C THR A 14 20.91 -6.48 -22.09
N ASP A 15 20.20 -6.64 -23.20
CA ASP A 15 19.04 -7.53 -23.23
C ASP A 15 19.52 -8.98 -23.33
N VAL A 16 19.05 -9.83 -22.42
CA VAL A 16 19.52 -11.20 -22.24
C VAL A 16 18.34 -12.16 -22.31
N SER A 17 18.54 -13.26 -23.03
CA SER A 17 17.52 -14.29 -23.24
C SER A 17 17.97 -15.69 -22.86
N SER A 18 19.23 -15.90 -22.44
CA SER A 18 19.75 -17.22 -22.10
C SER A 18 20.54 -17.26 -20.80
N LEU A 19 20.47 -18.42 -20.11
CA LEU A 19 21.22 -18.67 -18.88
C LEU A 19 22.74 -18.57 -19.11
N HIS A 20 23.22 -19.02 -20.26
CA HIS A 20 24.66 -19.00 -20.61
C HIS A 20 25.19 -17.54 -20.72
N GLU A 21 24.41 -16.64 -21.31
CA GLU A 21 24.77 -15.23 -21.39
C GLU A 21 24.82 -14.58 -20.01
N LEU A 22 23.83 -14.89 -19.14
CA LEU A 22 23.81 -14.42 -17.76
C LEU A 22 25.02 -14.88 -16.97
N GLN A 23 25.35 -16.16 -17.03
CA GLN A 23 26.51 -16.73 -16.34
C GLN A 23 27.85 -16.14 -16.83
N LYS A 24 27.94 -15.79 -18.11
CA LYS A 24 29.10 -15.09 -18.65
C LYS A 24 29.20 -13.67 -18.11
N LEU A 25 28.09 -12.93 -18.12
CA LEU A 25 28.05 -11.55 -17.57
C LEU A 25 28.37 -11.54 -16.07
N GLU A 26 27.84 -12.50 -15.30
CA GLU A 26 28.11 -12.63 -13.87
C GLU A 26 29.60 -12.85 -13.56
N LYS A 27 30.30 -13.65 -14.38
CA LYS A 27 31.76 -13.85 -14.21
C LYS A 27 32.59 -12.63 -14.56
N ASP A 28 32.13 -11.84 -15.52
CA ASP A 28 32.89 -10.70 -16.04
C ASP A 28 32.60 -9.40 -15.27
N ALA A 29 31.50 -9.31 -14.52
CA ALA A 29 31.07 -8.13 -13.76
C ALA A 29 31.58 -8.15 -12.31
N ASP A 30 31.71 -6.96 -11.70
CA ASP A 30 31.94 -6.83 -10.26
C ASP A 30 30.68 -7.27 -9.50
N TRP A 31 29.52 -6.90 -10.01
CA TRP A 31 28.20 -7.43 -9.63
C TRP A 31 27.19 -7.24 -10.77
N LEU A 32 26.08 -7.97 -10.71
CA LEU A 32 25.08 -8.03 -11.77
C LEU A 32 23.68 -7.74 -11.21
N TRP A 33 22.95 -6.85 -11.88
CA TRP A 33 21.52 -6.64 -11.63
C TRP A 33 20.69 -7.10 -12.83
N ILE A 34 19.71 -7.95 -12.60
CA ILE A 34 18.79 -8.46 -13.61
C ILE A 34 17.41 -7.90 -13.31
N ASP A 35 16.80 -7.20 -14.28
CA ASP A 35 15.43 -6.69 -14.17
C ASP A 35 14.49 -7.44 -15.11
N CYS A 36 13.47 -8.08 -14.55
CA CYS A 36 12.45 -8.84 -15.25
C CYS A 36 11.13 -8.08 -15.21
N PHE A 37 10.80 -7.41 -16.30
CA PHE A 37 9.51 -6.74 -16.46
C PHE A 37 8.50 -7.69 -17.11
N GLU A 38 7.39 -7.98 -16.41
CA GLU A 38 6.36 -8.93 -16.85
C GLU A 38 6.93 -10.26 -17.36
N PRO A 39 7.76 -10.95 -16.53
CA PRO A 39 8.47 -12.13 -17.01
C PRO A 39 7.52 -13.20 -17.54
N ASN A 40 7.87 -13.76 -18.71
CA ASN A 40 7.20 -14.89 -19.28
C ASN A 40 7.57 -16.20 -18.54
N PRO A 41 6.92 -17.35 -18.79
CA PRO A 41 7.23 -18.60 -18.12
C PRO A 41 8.69 -19.06 -18.26
N GLU A 42 9.33 -18.81 -19.40
CA GLU A 42 10.73 -19.15 -19.65
C GLU A 42 11.68 -18.29 -18.82
N GLU A 43 11.41 -16.98 -18.75
CA GLU A 43 12.17 -16.06 -17.90
C GLU A 43 11.99 -16.39 -16.41
N PHE A 44 10.79 -16.81 -15.98
CA PHE A 44 10.57 -17.29 -14.61
C PHE A 44 11.39 -18.56 -14.31
N GLN A 45 11.54 -19.45 -15.27
CA GLN A 45 12.36 -20.65 -15.13
C GLN A 45 13.85 -20.27 -15.01
N LEU A 46 14.35 -19.38 -15.86
CA LEU A 46 15.72 -18.86 -15.78
C LEU A 46 16.02 -18.22 -14.41
N VAL A 47 15.06 -17.43 -13.89
CA VAL A 47 15.14 -16.82 -12.56
C VAL A 47 15.24 -17.90 -11.47
N SER A 48 14.40 -18.92 -11.54
CA SER A 48 14.38 -20.02 -10.57
C SER A 48 15.70 -20.78 -10.55
N GLU A 49 16.24 -21.10 -11.72
CA GLU A 49 17.52 -21.80 -11.86
C GLU A 49 18.69 -20.96 -11.34
N LEU A 50 18.72 -19.66 -11.66
CA LEU A 50 19.79 -18.73 -11.26
C LEU A 50 19.87 -18.53 -9.74
N LEU A 51 18.71 -18.33 -9.12
CA LEU A 51 18.60 -18.10 -7.69
C LEU A 51 18.40 -19.38 -6.87
N CYS A 52 18.30 -20.54 -7.50
CA CYS A 52 18.01 -21.83 -6.86
C CYS A 52 16.73 -21.77 -6.00
N ILE A 53 15.66 -21.23 -6.55
CA ILE A 53 14.38 -21.04 -5.86
C ILE A 53 13.46 -22.25 -6.07
N ASP A 54 12.74 -22.65 -5.01
CA ASP A 54 11.75 -23.73 -5.10
C ASP A 54 10.52 -23.30 -5.93
N GLU A 55 9.91 -24.27 -6.62
CA GLU A 55 8.72 -24.07 -7.45
C GLU A 55 7.56 -23.41 -6.70
N LYS A 56 7.39 -23.73 -5.41
CA LYS A 56 6.36 -23.11 -4.56
C LYS A 56 6.54 -21.60 -4.40
N ILE A 57 7.76 -21.13 -4.27
CA ILE A 57 8.07 -19.69 -4.16
C ILE A 57 7.83 -19.03 -5.52
N LEU A 58 8.21 -19.70 -6.58
CA LEU A 58 7.99 -19.25 -7.94
C LEU A 58 6.48 -19.06 -8.23
N ASP A 59 5.65 -19.97 -7.76
CA ASP A 59 4.19 -19.87 -7.89
C ASP A 59 3.61 -18.70 -7.10
N ASP A 60 4.09 -18.42 -5.88
CA ASP A 60 3.72 -17.23 -5.12
C ASP A 60 4.06 -15.94 -5.89
N MET A 61 5.23 -15.89 -6.54
CA MET A 61 5.64 -14.77 -7.40
C MET A 61 4.73 -14.61 -8.62
N LYS A 62 4.39 -15.71 -9.30
CA LYS A 62 3.46 -15.71 -10.45
C LYS A 62 2.07 -15.22 -10.05
N MET A 63 1.57 -15.65 -8.88
CA MET A 63 0.26 -15.24 -8.36
C MET A 63 0.21 -13.79 -7.90
N GLY A 64 1.36 -13.12 -7.75
CA GLY A 64 1.42 -11.72 -7.34
C GLY A 64 0.92 -11.47 -5.91
N ARG A 65 0.95 -12.47 -5.05
CA ARG A 65 0.54 -12.38 -3.65
C ARG A 65 1.74 -12.04 -2.78
N ALA A 66 2.01 -10.75 -2.59
CA ALA A 66 3.08 -10.35 -1.69
C ALA A 66 2.61 -9.31 -0.69
N PHE A 67 2.99 -9.52 0.57
CA PHE A 67 3.12 -8.47 1.57
C PHE A 67 4.63 -8.23 1.79
N PRO A 68 5.06 -7.03 2.18
CA PRO A 68 6.46 -6.75 2.49
C PRO A 68 7.01 -7.77 3.49
N ARG A 69 7.98 -8.56 3.04
CA ARG A 69 8.65 -9.60 3.84
C ARG A 69 9.97 -9.97 3.20
N TYR A 70 10.87 -10.52 4.00
CA TYR A 70 12.08 -11.18 3.48
C TYR A 70 12.16 -12.63 3.97
N LYS A 71 12.84 -13.47 3.20
CA LYS A 71 13.07 -14.87 3.51
C LYS A 71 14.39 -15.34 2.93
N LYS A 72 15.23 -15.96 3.76
CA LYS A 72 16.40 -16.70 3.28
C LYS A 72 15.95 -18.03 2.69
N HIS A 73 16.43 -18.32 1.49
CA HIS A 73 16.20 -19.59 0.81
C HIS A 73 17.52 -20.07 0.19
N ASN A 74 18.10 -21.16 0.73
CA ASN A 74 19.46 -21.62 0.41
C ASN A 74 20.47 -20.46 0.54
N ASP A 75 21.21 -20.15 -0.54
CA ASP A 75 22.18 -19.04 -0.59
C ASP A 75 21.58 -17.73 -1.08
N CYS A 76 20.27 -17.70 -1.35
CA CYS A 76 19.55 -16.54 -1.83
C CYS A 76 18.69 -15.93 -0.73
N THR A 77 18.62 -14.61 -0.66
CA THR A 77 17.63 -13.87 0.12
C THR A 77 16.59 -13.27 -0.83
N LEU A 78 15.33 -13.62 -0.58
CA LEU A 78 14.19 -13.12 -1.32
C LEU A 78 13.48 -12.07 -0.49
N LEU A 79 13.25 -10.90 -1.09
CA LEU A 79 12.41 -9.86 -0.54
C LEU A 79 11.17 -9.70 -1.41
N SER A 80 10.05 -9.38 -0.80
CA SER A 80 8.85 -8.95 -1.51
C SER A 80 8.37 -7.65 -0.90
N ILE A 81 8.21 -6.64 -1.72
CA ILE A 81 7.67 -5.33 -1.39
C ILE A 81 6.45 -5.06 -2.27
N SER A 82 5.63 -4.10 -1.92
CA SER A 82 4.44 -3.79 -2.70
C SER A 82 4.29 -2.30 -2.92
N VAL A 83 4.04 -1.93 -4.16
CA VAL A 83 3.70 -0.56 -4.56
C VAL A 83 2.19 -0.42 -4.51
N ALA A 84 1.70 0.55 -3.78
CA ALA A 84 0.30 0.95 -3.82
C ALA A 84 0.05 1.87 -5.00
N THR A 85 -1.12 1.76 -5.61
CA THR A 85 -1.60 2.69 -6.63
C THR A 85 -3.09 2.94 -6.40
N ILE A 86 -3.55 4.16 -6.66
CA ILE A 86 -4.96 4.51 -6.58
C ILE A 86 -5.40 5.07 -7.93
N GLN A 87 -6.41 4.46 -8.53
CA GLN A 87 -7.08 4.99 -9.73
C GLN A 87 -8.57 5.22 -9.45
N ASN A 88 -9.32 4.17 -9.17
CA ASN A 88 -10.70 4.19 -8.65
C ASN A 88 -10.77 3.50 -7.29
N GLU A 89 -9.91 2.52 -7.08
CA GLU A 89 -9.74 1.74 -5.85
C GLU A 89 -8.25 1.56 -5.60
N LEU A 90 -7.88 1.35 -4.34
CA LEU A 90 -6.52 1.01 -3.95
C LEU A 90 -6.15 -0.38 -4.47
N LYS A 91 -5.06 -0.46 -5.24
CA LYS A 91 -4.45 -1.70 -5.70
C LYS A 91 -3.00 -1.77 -5.26
N THR A 92 -2.51 -2.95 -5.02
CA THR A 92 -1.11 -3.20 -4.67
C THR A 92 -0.47 -4.12 -5.70
N TYR A 93 0.73 -3.78 -6.12
CA TYR A 93 1.51 -4.54 -7.10
C TYR A 93 2.85 -4.93 -6.49
N PRO A 94 3.18 -6.22 -6.46
CA PRO A 94 4.42 -6.68 -5.86
C PRO A 94 5.64 -6.36 -6.74
N ILE A 95 6.76 -6.11 -6.07
CA ILE A 95 8.11 -6.23 -6.60
C ILE A 95 8.78 -7.35 -5.82
N TYR A 96 9.37 -8.30 -6.50
CA TYR A 96 10.19 -9.32 -5.87
C TYR A 96 11.65 -9.03 -6.15
N ILE A 97 12.47 -9.14 -5.13
CA ILE A 97 13.92 -8.92 -5.21
C ILE A 97 14.60 -10.19 -4.70
N GLY A 98 15.44 -10.78 -5.53
CA GLY A 98 16.32 -11.89 -5.16
C GLY A 98 17.75 -11.39 -5.04
N VAL A 99 18.45 -11.73 -3.95
CA VAL A 99 19.85 -11.37 -3.76
C VAL A 99 20.65 -12.61 -3.44
N LYS A 100 21.71 -12.87 -4.24
CA LYS A 100 22.61 -13.97 -4.05
C LYS A 100 24.04 -13.49 -4.34
N GLU A 101 24.88 -13.44 -3.31
CA GLU A 101 26.26 -12.95 -3.43
C GLU A 101 26.35 -11.59 -4.15
N ARG A 102 26.81 -11.59 -5.40
CA ARG A 102 27.01 -10.39 -6.24
C ARG A 102 25.87 -10.20 -7.27
N LEU A 103 24.79 -10.96 -7.14
CA LEU A 103 23.65 -10.92 -8.03
C LEU A 103 22.45 -10.31 -7.34
N VAL A 104 21.81 -9.34 -7.98
CA VAL A 104 20.48 -8.84 -7.64
C VAL A 104 19.55 -9.13 -8.79
N MET A 105 18.35 -9.55 -8.49
CA MET A 105 17.30 -9.69 -9.46
C MET A 105 16.04 -8.97 -8.99
N THR A 106 15.40 -8.20 -9.85
CA THR A 106 14.07 -7.62 -9.63
C THR A 106 13.07 -8.22 -10.59
N THR A 107 11.86 -8.49 -10.08
CA THR A 107 10.72 -8.91 -10.91
C THR A 107 9.56 -7.98 -10.62
N ARG A 108 9.00 -7.37 -11.65
CA ARG A 108 7.97 -6.35 -11.54
C ARG A 108 6.89 -6.45 -12.61
N LYS A 109 5.74 -5.80 -12.35
CA LYS A 109 4.61 -5.65 -13.27
C LYS A 109 4.40 -4.16 -13.60
N PRO A 110 3.59 -3.79 -14.61
CA PRO A 110 3.38 -2.37 -14.97
C PRO A 110 3.00 -1.48 -13.80
N GLY A 111 2.14 -1.95 -12.89
CA GLY A 111 1.71 -1.19 -11.73
C GLY A 111 2.78 -1.00 -10.63
N SER A 112 3.93 -1.67 -10.73
CA SER A 112 5.07 -1.53 -9.81
C SER A 112 6.37 -1.14 -10.52
N SER A 113 6.29 -0.59 -11.74
CA SER A 113 7.50 -0.33 -12.54
C SER A 113 8.26 0.93 -12.14
N LYS A 114 7.58 2.01 -11.74
CA LYS A 114 8.21 3.30 -11.46
C LYS A 114 9.37 3.25 -10.45
N PRO A 115 9.25 2.59 -9.25
CA PRO A 115 10.36 2.53 -8.30
C PRO A 115 11.61 1.90 -8.89
N VAL A 116 11.46 0.81 -9.64
CA VAL A 116 12.60 0.12 -10.26
C VAL A 116 13.20 0.95 -11.39
N GLU A 117 12.39 1.62 -12.21
CA GLU A 117 12.87 2.50 -13.29
C GLU A 117 13.67 3.69 -12.74
N ARG A 118 13.19 4.33 -11.67
CA ARG A 118 13.92 5.40 -10.99
C ARG A 118 15.23 4.88 -10.39
N THR A 119 15.21 3.69 -9.76
CA THR A 119 16.42 3.05 -9.25
C THR A 119 17.43 2.76 -10.37
N ILE A 120 16.98 2.26 -11.54
CA ILE A 120 17.85 2.05 -12.70
C ILE A 120 18.54 3.36 -13.11
N GLN A 121 17.80 4.47 -13.12
CA GLN A 121 18.36 5.77 -13.45
C GLN A 121 19.37 6.23 -12.39
N THR A 122 19.02 6.12 -11.10
CA THR A 122 19.92 6.47 -9.99
C THR A 122 21.22 5.65 -10.05
N VAL A 123 21.15 4.34 -10.28
CA VAL A 123 22.35 3.49 -10.42
C VAL A 123 23.22 3.92 -11.60
N LYS A 124 22.63 4.27 -12.74
CA LYS A 124 23.37 4.77 -13.90
C LYS A 124 24.08 6.09 -13.63
N ASP A 125 23.41 6.99 -12.92
CA ASP A 125 23.90 8.35 -12.66
C ASP A 125 25.00 8.37 -11.57
N CYS A 126 24.86 7.48 -10.57
CA CYS A 126 25.74 7.50 -9.39
C CYS A 126 26.87 6.45 -9.42
N VAL A 127 26.89 5.54 -10.40
CA VAL A 127 27.83 4.41 -10.41
C VAL A 127 29.29 4.86 -10.44
N GLU A 128 29.60 6.00 -11.04
CA GLU A 128 30.95 6.55 -11.12
C GLU A 128 31.45 7.11 -9.77
N GLU A 129 30.54 7.64 -8.96
CA GLU A 129 30.81 8.26 -7.66
C GLU A 129 30.82 7.24 -6.51
N MET A 130 30.19 6.08 -6.70
CA MET A 130 30.09 5.06 -5.66
C MET A 130 31.37 4.24 -5.52
N GLU A 131 32.13 4.49 -4.46
CA GLU A 131 33.30 3.66 -4.12
C GLU A 131 32.96 2.18 -3.85
N LYS A 132 31.73 1.88 -3.47
CA LYS A 132 31.24 0.52 -3.13
C LYS A 132 29.79 0.31 -3.56
N ALA A 133 29.48 0.56 -4.85
CA ALA A 133 28.20 0.12 -5.37
C ALA A 133 28.10 -1.41 -5.22
N ASN A 134 27.15 -1.88 -4.44
CA ASN A 134 26.93 -3.28 -4.15
C ASN A 134 25.44 -3.64 -4.36
N PRO A 135 25.10 -4.93 -4.40
CA PRO A 135 23.71 -5.38 -4.51
C PRO A 135 22.75 -4.75 -3.50
N THR A 136 23.22 -4.51 -2.26
CA THR A 136 22.40 -3.92 -1.19
C THR A 136 21.95 -2.50 -1.53
N PHE A 137 22.76 -1.74 -2.25
CA PHE A 137 22.39 -0.39 -2.69
C PHE A 137 21.11 -0.41 -3.55
N VAL A 138 21.03 -1.34 -4.51
CA VAL A 138 19.82 -1.48 -5.36
C VAL A 138 18.59 -1.79 -4.51
N VAL A 139 18.73 -2.69 -3.53
CA VAL A 139 17.63 -3.05 -2.62
C VAL A 139 17.16 -1.83 -1.82
N CYS A 140 18.10 -1.06 -1.26
CA CYS A 140 17.79 0.15 -0.50
C CYS A 140 17.09 1.20 -1.36
N GLU A 141 17.57 1.42 -2.59
CA GLU A 141 16.98 2.39 -3.52
C GLU A 141 15.59 1.97 -3.99
N VAL A 142 15.36 0.68 -4.30
CA VAL A 142 14.02 0.20 -4.65
C VAL A 142 13.06 0.37 -3.48
N LEU A 143 13.50 0.10 -2.24
CA LEU A 143 12.68 0.34 -1.05
C LEU A 143 12.35 1.82 -0.87
N ARG A 144 13.34 2.70 -1.00
CA ARG A 144 13.17 4.16 -0.90
C ARG A 144 12.20 4.69 -1.96
N GLU A 145 12.37 4.29 -3.21
CA GLU A 145 11.48 4.71 -4.30
C GLU A 145 10.06 4.14 -4.16
N THR A 146 9.93 2.92 -3.60
CA THR A 146 8.61 2.34 -3.27
C THR A 146 7.90 3.17 -2.20
N SER A 147 8.62 3.58 -1.16
CA SER A 147 8.09 4.46 -0.12
C SER A 147 7.62 5.80 -0.70
N ASN A 148 8.37 6.39 -1.62
CA ASN A 148 8.00 7.63 -2.31
C ASN A 148 6.70 7.47 -3.12
N GLU A 149 6.53 6.36 -3.86
CA GLU A 149 5.27 6.09 -4.59
C GLU A 149 4.08 5.88 -3.63
N ASN A 150 4.30 5.20 -2.50
CA ASN A 150 3.26 4.99 -1.50
C ASN A 150 2.84 6.32 -0.84
N LEU A 151 3.75 7.29 -0.72
CA LEU A 151 3.45 8.64 -0.25
C LEU A 151 2.52 9.39 -1.23
N GLU A 152 2.73 9.26 -2.54
CA GLU A 152 1.82 9.85 -3.54
C GLU A 152 0.39 9.31 -3.39
N VAL A 153 0.25 8.01 -3.09
CA VAL A 153 -1.06 7.37 -2.83
C VAL A 153 -1.71 7.93 -1.55
N MET A 154 -0.93 8.18 -0.51
CA MET A 154 -1.41 8.81 0.72
C MET A 154 -1.98 10.20 0.49
N MET A 155 -1.29 11.01 -0.31
CA MET A 155 -1.78 12.36 -0.66
C MET A 155 -3.11 12.30 -1.42
N ALA A 156 -3.24 11.37 -2.38
CA ALA A 156 -4.49 11.17 -3.11
C ALA A 156 -5.64 10.68 -2.19
N LEU A 157 -5.34 9.78 -1.24
CA LEU A 157 -6.31 9.29 -0.27
C LEU A 157 -6.80 10.42 0.65
N ARG A 158 -5.91 11.31 1.07
CA ARG A 158 -6.25 12.49 1.86
C ARG A 158 -7.31 13.35 1.18
N GLU A 159 -7.12 13.69 -0.10
CA GLU A 159 -8.07 14.50 -0.87
C GLU A 159 -9.47 13.85 -0.92
N VAL A 160 -9.51 12.53 -1.06
CA VAL A 160 -10.78 11.77 -1.04
C VAL A 160 -11.44 11.83 0.34
N ILE A 161 -10.66 11.71 1.42
CA ILE A 161 -11.18 11.78 2.80
C ILE A 161 -11.72 13.17 3.08
N GLU A 162 -10.99 14.24 2.76
CA GLU A 162 -11.44 15.64 2.92
C GLU A 162 -12.78 15.87 2.18
N THR A 163 -12.92 15.36 0.95
CA THR A 163 -14.19 15.42 0.19
C THR A 163 -15.34 14.70 0.92
N VAL A 164 -15.05 13.55 1.52
CA VAL A 164 -16.04 12.75 2.26
C VAL A 164 -16.43 13.45 3.57
N GLU A 165 -15.50 14.12 4.24
CA GLU A 165 -15.79 14.95 5.42
C GLU A 165 -16.72 16.11 5.09
N GLU A 166 -16.47 16.85 4.02
CA GLU A 166 -17.33 17.93 3.53
C GLU A 166 -18.73 17.40 3.19
N GLU A 167 -18.83 16.28 2.49
CA GLU A 167 -20.11 15.62 2.18
C GLU A 167 -20.86 15.22 3.47
N ALA A 168 -20.15 14.76 4.49
CA ALA A 168 -20.71 14.36 5.77
C ALA A 168 -21.31 15.55 6.54
N ILE A 169 -20.64 16.67 6.53
CA ILE A 169 -21.13 17.91 7.17
C ILE A 169 -22.37 18.43 6.46
N ALA A 170 -22.34 18.44 5.12
CA ALA A 170 -23.45 18.96 4.32
C ALA A 170 -24.71 18.05 4.37
N ARG A 171 -24.53 16.73 4.41
CA ARG A 171 -25.62 15.73 4.33
C ARG A 171 -25.34 14.48 5.17
N PRO A 172 -25.35 14.56 6.50
CA PRO A 172 -24.87 13.50 7.39
C PRO A 172 -25.62 12.17 7.31
N SER A 173 -26.82 12.17 6.76
CA SER A 173 -27.69 11.00 6.82
C SER A 173 -27.80 10.21 5.52
N ARG A 174 -26.86 10.34 4.60
CA ARG A 174 -26.87 9.65 3.30
C ARG A 174 -26.27 8.24 3.40
N LYS A 175 -27.07 7.18 3.16
CA LYS A 175 -26.59 5.77 3.16
C LYS A 175 -25.38 5.52 2.26
N ALA A 176 -25.25 6.27 1.15
CA ALA A 176 -24.10 6.16 0.24
C ALA A 176 -22.79 6.58 0.90
N LEU A 177 -22.85 7.54 1.83
CA LEU A 177 -21.69 8.03 2.56
C LEU A 177 -21.11 6.95 3.49
N THR A 178 -21.95 6.20 4.20
CA THR A 178 -21.52 5.07 5.03
C THR A 178 -20.71 4.05 4.24
N LYS A 179 -21.14 3.73 3.01
CA LYS A 179 -20.41 2.78 2.16
C LYS A 179 -19.04 3.34 1.75
N LYS A 180 -18.96 4.64 1.42
CA LYS A 180 -17.69 5.30 1.08
C LYS A 180 -16.74 5.26 2.27
N VAL A 181 -17.22 5.59 3.48
CA VAL A 181 -16.40 5.57 4.70
C VAL A 181 -15.84 4.18 4.96
N PHE A 182 -16.65 3.12 4.87
CA PHE A 182 -16.16 1.74 5.06
C PHE A 182 -15.17 1.31 3.97
N ALA A 183 -15.33 1.76 2.73
CA ALA A 183 -14.35 1.51 1.67
C ALA A 183 -13.01 2.18 1.99
N LEU A 184 -13.01 3.46 2.37
CA LEU A 184 -11.82 4.20 2.77
C LEU A 184 -11.12 3.59 4.00
N LYS A 185 -11.87 3.19 5.04
CA LYS A 185 -11.30 2.49 6.20
C LYS A 185 -10.59 1.19 5.79
N ARG A 186 -11.11 0.47 4.80
CA ARG A 186 -10.45 -0.73 4.27
C ARG A 186 -9.15 -0.39 3.55
N GLU A 187 -9.14 0.68 2.75
CA GLU A 187 -7.95 1.14 2.04
C GLU A 187 -6.87 1.62 3.02
N ILE A 188 -7.25 2.40 4.04
CA ILE A 188 -6.37 2.81 5.14
C ILE A 188 -5.74 1.58 5.82
N ALA A 189 -6.56 0.58 6.16
CA ALA A 189 -6.05 -0.63 6.81
C ALA A 189 -5.09 -1.44 5.93
N VAL A 190 -5.24 -1.41 4.61
CA VAL A 190 -4.30 -2.04 3.66
C VAL A 190 -2.99 -1.27 3.62
N LEU A 191 -3.05 0.06 3.45
CA LEU A 191 -1.87 0.93 3.42
C LEU A 191 -1.09 0.87 4.73
N TYR A 192 -1.78 0.93 5.87
CA TYR A 192 -1.15 0.82 7.19
C TYR A 192 -0.30 -0.45 7.32
N ARG A 193 -0.87 -1.61 6.96
CA ARG A 193 -0.14 -2.88 7.03
C ARG A 193 1.05 -2.92 6.06
N LEU A 194 0.89 -2.35 4.88
CA LEU A 194 1.93 -2.28 3.87
C LEU A 194 3.11 -1.43 4.37
N LEU A 195 2.86 -0.19 4.75
CA LEU A 195 3.88 0.75 5.23
C LEU A 195 4.56 0.25 6.51
N TRP A 196 3.79 -0.29 7.47
CA TRP A 196 4.36 -0.87 8.68
C TRP A 196 5.32 -2.03 8.37
N SER A 197 4.94 -2.91 7.42
CA SER A 197 5.80 -4.03 7.03
C SER A 197 7.05 -3.57 6.26
N GLU A 198 6.96 -2.50 5.48
CA GLU A 198 8.12 -1.87 4.82
C GLU A 198 9.07 -1.27 5.85
N GLU A 199 8.55 -0.52 6.83
CA GLU A 199 9.35 0.05 7.91
C GLU A 199 10.12 -1.04 8.68
N GLN A 200 9.47 -2.15 9.03
CA GLN A 200 10.10 -3.29 9.70
C GLN A 200 11.21 -3.91 8.83
N MET A 201 10.99 -4.01 7.52
CA MET A 201 11.98 -4.55 6.60
C MET A 201 13.18 -3.61 6.46
N MET A 202 12.95 -2.29 6.33
CA MET A 202 14.02 -1.28 6.30
C MET A 202 14.82 -1.26 7.60
N SER A 203 14.16 -1.38 8.76
CA SER A 203 14.83 -1.50 10.05
C SER A 203 15.72 -2.75 10.11
N SER A 204 15.21 -3.90 9.69
CA SER A 204 15.98 -5.13 9.64
C SER A 204 17.18 -5.04 8.70
N LEU A 205 17.03 -4.34 7.57
CA LEU A 205 18.12 -4.11 6.62
C LEU A 205 19.18 -3.17 7.20
N LYS A 206 18.77 -2.04 7.79
CA LYS A 206 19.64 -1.08 8.45
C LYS A 206 20.48 -1.73 9.56
N ASP A 207 19.86 -2.63 10.33
CA ASP A 207 20.49 -3.33 11.46
C ASP A 207 21.34 -4.55 11.02
N GLY A 208 21.46 -4.80 9.70
CA GLY A 208 22.24 -5.90 9.14
C GLY A 208 21.67 -7.30 9.42
N LEU A 209 20.36 -7.39 9.71
CA LEU A 209 19.68 -8.64 10.07
C LEU A 209 19.22 -9.44 8.85
N ILE A 210 19.24 -8.84 7.64
CA ILE A 210 18.84 -9.54 6.43
C ILE A 210 20.04 -10.23 5.81
N PRO A 211 20.03 -11.56 5.68
CA PRO A 211 21.15 -12.30 5.10
C PRO A 211 21.51 -11.83 3.68
N ASN A 212 22.78 -11.92 3.32
CA ASN A 212 23.34 -11.51 2.01
C ASN A 212 23.23 -10.02 1.69
N LEU A 213 22.81 -9.18 2.64
CA LEU A 213 22.68 -7.75 2.47
C LEU A 213 23.50 -7.03 3.54
N GLU A 214 24.51 -6.30 3.09
CA GLU A 214 25.40 -5.49 3.96
C GLU A 214 25.24 -4.02 3.56
N PRO A 215 24.46 -3.23 4.32
CA PRO A 215 24.23 -1.83 4.01
C PRO A 215 25.52 -1.02 4.25
N CYS A 216 25.84 -0.13 3.31
CA CYS A 216 26.89 0.88 3.51
C CYS A 216 26.30 2.13 4.19
N GLU A 217 27.17 3.03 4.68
CA GLU A 217 26.74 4.27 5.37
C GLU A 217 25.74 5.10 4.55
N ALA A 218 25.99 5.26 3.25
CA ALA A 218 25.10 6.01 2.37
C ALA A 218 23.71 5.37 2.27
N SER A 219 23.66 4.03 2.16
CA SER A 219 22.38 3.27 2.14
C SER A 219 21.63 3.38 3.47
N VAL A 220 22.36 3.33 4.61
CA VAL A 220 21.75 3.48 5.95
C VAL A 220 21.10 4.85 6.12
N LEU A 221 21.77 5.92 5.64
CA LEU A 221 21.19 7.27 5.71
C LEU A 221 19.90 7.38 4.89
N GLY A 222 19.92 6.91 3.64
CA GLY A 222 18.72 6.91 2.78
C GLY A 222 17.56 6.07 3.34
N LEU A 223 17.88 4.92 3.96
CA LEU A 223 16.87 4.10 4.64
C LEU A 223 16.27 4.82 5.85
N LYS A 224 17.10 5.52 6.63
CA LYS A 224 16.62 6.28 7.79
C LYS A 224 15.63 7.36 7.38
N ASP A 225 15.95 8.14 6.35
CA ASP A 225 15.07 9.17 5.83
C ASP A 225 13.74 8.57 5.32
N ALA A 226 13.79 7.42 4.63
CA ALA A 226 12.59 6.71 4.19
C ALA A 226 11.75 6.20 5.37
N MET A 227 12.37 5.66 6.42
CA MET A 227 11.68 5.20 7.63
C MET A 227 11.03 6.37 8.37
N ASP A 228 11.71 7.51 8.51
CA ASP A 228 11.16 8.71 9.14
C ASP A 228 9.94 9.25 8.36
N ASN A 229 9.94 9.12 7.03
CA ASN A 229 8.78 9.42 6.19
C ASN A 229 7.64 8.43 6.45
N ILE A 230 7.90 7.11 6.41
CA ILE A 230 6.88 6.08 6.67
C ILE A 230 6.25 6.26 8.05
N SER A 231 7.05 6.52 9.08
CA SER A 231 6.54 6.73 10.45
C SER A 231 5.55 7.89 10.51
N ARG A 232 5.83 9.01 9.82
CA ARG A 232 4.89 10.13 9.71
C ARG A 232 3.61 9.75 8.97
N GLU A 233 3.73 8.97 7.88
CA GLU A 233 2.57 8.51 7.12
C GLU A 233 1.67 7.57 7.94
N LEU A 234 2.25 6.72 8.76
CA LEU A 234 1.48 5.87 9.68
C LEU A 234 0.69 6.69 10.71
N GLU A 235 1.26 7.80 11.22
CA GLU A 235 0.54 8.73 12.09
C GLU A 235 -0.64 9.41 11.36
N PHE A 236 -0.43 9.85 10.11
CA PHE A 236 -1.50 10.42 9.29
C PHE A 236 -2.62 9.41 9.02
N LEU A 237 -2.29 8.15 8.68
CA LEU A 237 -3.30 7.10 8.50
C LEU A 237 -4.16 6.88 9.74
N ASN A 238 -3.55 6.89 10.93
CA ASN A 238 -4.29 6.82 12.19
C ASN A 238 -5.22 8.03 12.39
N SER A 239 -4.76 9.23 12.02
CA SER A 239 -5.57 10.44 12.09
C SER A 239 -6.78 10.36 11.15
N TYR A 240 -6.58 9.88 9.93
CA TYR A 240 -7.66 9.71 8.95
C TYR A 240 -8.67 8.65 9.37
N ASP A 241 -8.22 7.54 9.96
CA ASP A 241 -9.12 6.51 10.49
C ASP A 241 -10.02 7.08 11.60
N ASN A 242 -9.46 7.89 12.50
CA ASN A 242 -10.20 8.59 13.55
C ASN A 242 -11.20 9.62 12.97
N ALA A 243 -10.83 10.36 11.92
CA ALA A 243 -11.71 11.31 11.25
C ALA A 243 -12.91 10.57 10.62
N LEU A 244 -12.67 9.45 9.96
CA LEU A 244 -13.74 8.60 9.39
C LEU A 244 -14.67 8.03 10.47
N ASP A 245 -14.16 7.68 11.65
CA ASP A 245 -14.98 7.29 12.80
C ASP A 245 -15.84 8.46 13.30
N GLY A 246 -15.30 9.67 13.29
CA GLY A 246 -16.06 10.89 13.57
C GLY A 246 -17.25 11.07 12.63
N ILE A 247 -17.07 10.80 11.33
CA ILE A 247 -18.14 10.86 10.34
C ILE A 247 -19.24 9.83 10.64
N LEU A 248 -18.88 8.59 10.99
CA LEU A 248 -19.84 7.56 11.36
C LEU A 248 -20.67 7.96 12.58
N ARG A 249 -20.05 8.55 13.61
CA ARG A 249 -20.73 9.06 14.80
C ARG A 249 -21.71 10.21 14.45
N LEU A 250 -21.31 11.13 13.56
CA LEU A 250 -22.21 12.19 13.07
C LEU A 250 -23.43 11.63 12.35
N GLN A 251 -23.28 10.55 11.58
CA GLN A 251 -24.38 9.86 10.93
C GLN A 251 -25.36 9.24 11.93
N ASP A 252 -24.84 8.59 12.97
CA ASP A 252 -25.64 7.99 14.04
C ASP A 252 -26.46 9.06 14.76
N LEU A 253 -25.85 10.20 15.12
CA LEU A 253 -26.54 11.34 15.72
C LEU A 253 -27.64 11.90 14.78
N GLY A 254 -27.35 11.99 13.49
CA GLY A 254 -28.33 12.43 12.50
C GLY A 254 -29.51 11.46 12.34
N MET A 255 -29.32 10.13 12.53
CA MET A 255 -30.40 9.15 12.58
C MET A 255 -31.23 9.30 13.87
N ILE A 256 -30.59 9.42 15.02
CA ILE A 256 -31.27 9.62 16.31
C ILE A 256 -32.18 10.86 16.24
N HIS A 257 -31.68 11.98 15.76
CA HIS A 257 -32.44 13.20 15.62
C HIS A 257 -33.66 13.06 14.68
N ARG A 258 -33.58 12.26 13.64
CA ARG A 258 -34.74 11.93 12.78
C ARG A 258 -35.80 11.11 13.53
N VAL A 259 -35.35 10.11 14.27
CA VAL A 259 -36.26 9.29 15.10
C VAL A 259 -36.95 10.15 16.13
N GLU A 260 -36.23 11.02 16.83
CA GLU A 260 -36.81 11.97 17.77
C GLU A 260 -37.88 12.88 17.13
N LYS A 261 -37.58 13.48 15.96
CA LYS A 261 -38.59 14.25 15.22
C LYS A 261 -39.81 13.43 14.87
N THR A 262 -39.63 12.19 14.39
CA THR A 262 -40.73 11.32 14.05
C THR A 262 -41.60 10.98 15.29
N LEU A 263 -40.96 10.74 16.44
CA LEU A 263 -41.66 10.53 17.72
C LEU A 263 -42.43 11.75 18.17
N ILE A 264 -41.85 12.95 18.05
CA ILE A 264 -42.55 14.19 18.35
C ILE A 264 -43.81 14.37 17.48
N TYR A 265 -43.70 14.16 16.16
CA TYR A 265 -44.85 14.20 15.26
C TYR A 265 -45.90 13.16 15.63
N LEU A 266 -45.52 11.93 15.93
CA LEU A 266 -46.45 10.87 16.34
C LEU A 266 -47.14 11.25 17.66
N THR A 267 -46.44 11.80 18.63
CA THR A 267 -46.98 12.26 19.90
C THR A 267 -47.99 13.38 19.70
N ILE A 268 -47.69 14.34 18.83
CA ILE A 268 -48.65 15.43 18.49
C ILE A 268 -49.92 14.87 17.88
N VAL A 269 -49.79 13.91 16.95
CA VAL A 269 -50.96 13.25 16.32
C VAL A 269 -51.80 12.50 17.36
N ILE A 270 -51.16 11.75 18.27
CA ILE A 270 -51.86 11.00 19.33
C ILE A 270 -52.58 11.97 20.28
N VAL A 271 -51.94 13.05 20.68
CA VAL A 271 -52.54 14.07 21.54
C VAL A 271 -53.76 14.73 20.84
N ALA A 272 -53.63 15.07 19.57
CA ALA A 272 -54.72 15.67 18.80
C ALA A 272 -55.90 14.69 18.66
N MET A 273 -55.63 13.38 18.38
CA MET A 273 -56.69 12.35 18.33
C MET A 273 -57.37 12.15 19.66
N ASN A 274 -56.62 12.14 20.79
CA ASN A 274 -57.22 12.05 22.13
C ASN A 274 -58.12 13.27 22.45
N LEU A 275 -57.68 14.48 22.08
CA LEU A 275 -58.50 15.66 22.25
C LEU A 275 -59.81 15.59 21.43
N ILE A 276 -59.78 15.08 20.19
CA ILE A 276 -60.96 14.89 19.37
C ILE A 276 -61.88 13.84 19.99
N LEU A 277 -61.35 12.72 20.48
CA LEU A 277 -62.16 11.67 21.15
C LEU A 277 -62.86 12.23 22.42
N ILE A 278 -62.13 12.99 23.27
CA ILE A 278 -62.71 13.60 24.45
C ILE A 278 -63.79 14.61 24.05
N ALA A 279 -63.59 15.41 23.02
CA ALA A 279 -64.62 16.34 22.53
C ALA A 279 -65.86 15.61 22.01
N MET A 280 -65.69 14.50 21.34
CA MET A 280 -66.81 13.65 20.89
C MET A 280 -67.55 13.01 22.07
N GLU A 281 -66.84 12.52 23.09
CA GLU A 281 -67.48 11.93 24.29
C GLU A 281 -68.27 12.97 25.04
N ILE A 282 -67.79 14.19 25.24
CA ILE A 282 -68.50 15.31 25.88
C ILE A 282 -69.73 15.66 25.05
N GLY A 283 -69.61 15.82 23.73
CA GLY A 283 -70.71 16.15 22.85
C GLY A 283 -71.79 15.06 22.80
N ILE A 284 -71.43 13.79 22.90
CA ILE A 284 -72.36 12.66 23.02
C ILE A 284 -73.02 12.66 24.41
N LEU A 285 -72.31 12.97 25.45
CA LEU A 285 -72.82 13.05 26.81
C LEU A 285 -73.85 14.18 26.93
N ASP A 286 -73.61 15.36 26.34
CA ASP A 286 -74.56 16.51 26.32
C ASP A 286 -75.83 16.14 25.55
N LEU A 287 -75.71 15.36 24.44
CA LEU A 287 -76.85 14.87 23.67
C LEU A 287 -77.69 13.81 24.42
N LEU A 288 -77.05 12.97 25.26
CA LEU A 288 -77.68 11.95 26.08
C LEU A 288 -78.32 12.51 27.35
N LEU A 289 -77.75 13.56 27.92
CA LEU A 289 -78.26 14.24 29.13
C LEU A 289 -79.35 15.27 28.85
N GLY A 290 -79.61 15.56 27.58
CA GLY A 290 -80.74 16.48 27.20
C GLY A 290 -80.53 17.94 27.59
N LEU A 291 -79.29 18.41 27.68
CA LEU A 291 -78.89 19.77 27.86
C LEU A 291 -78.72 20.47 26.53
#